data_59b0a6e847616cf2a5a9c025484ac180
#
_entry.id   59b0a6e847616cf2a5a9c025484ac180
#
_cell.length_a   1.000
_cell.length_b   1.000
_cell.length_c   1.000
_cell.angle_alpha   90.00
_cell.angle_beta   90.00
_cell.angle_gamma   90.00
#
_symmetry.space_group_name_H-M   'P 1'
#
loop_
_entity.id
_entity.type
_entity.pdbx_description
1 polymer ?
#
loop_
_entity_poly.entity_id
_entity_poly.type
_entity_poly.pdbx_seq_one_letter_code
_entity_poly.pdbx_strand_id
1 'polypeptide(L)'
;MALILKGKNVLVTGSAMGIGRGLSECFARQGANIVLVDLPAQKKNLESWAAELQNTFQIKTWTFYTDLTGSDGPERLHENIMQQVSEVHVLVNNAGVCWFGRYSEMPLERLSGMILLNCLAYAKMTRLFLPAMIKRNNGGVLNISSVSAFQPVPTLGLYAATKAFTQSLTEAVRAELPAGSKVTVSTLNPPFTRTHLIDDAGVPSDYIPIKMSFMEVEEVVSSGVKAFMRGKERYVPGLHNRILYLGLSKFIPHSLSNKLSRLLTRQLSDFVPARLASFFSRQKSNER
;
A
#
# COMPACT_ATOMS: atom_id res chain seq x y z
N MET A 1 -8.25 7.10 -22.25
CA MET A 1 -7.93 8.53 -22.08
C MET A 1 -7.10 8.66 -20.80
N ALA A 2 -6.01 9.42 -20.79
CA ALA A 2 -5.21 9.58 -19.56
C ALA A 2 -5.95 10.50 -18.57
N LEU A 3 -5.89 10.16 -17.28
CA LEU A 3 -6.49 10.96 -16.21
C LEU A 3 -5.71 12.27 -16.05
N ILE A 4 -6.40 13.42 -16.15
CA ILE A 4 -5.79 14.75 -15.95
C ILE A 4 -5.93 15.12 -14.47
N LEU A 5 -4.80 15.39 -13.81
CA LEU A 5 -4.73 15.58 -12.36
C LEU A 5 -4.55 17.04 -11.92
N LYS A 6 -4.23 17.95 -12.83
CA LYS A 6 -4.03 19.37 -12.50
C LYS A 6 -5.27 19.97 -11.81
N GLY A 7 -5.09 20.46 -10.58
CA GLY A 7 -6.15 21.01 -9.73
C GLY A 7 -7.12 19.98 -9.16
N LYS A 8 -6.88 18.65 -9.34
CA LYS A 8 -7.69 17.56 -8.79
C LYS A 8 -7.18 17.15 -7.41
N ASN A 9 -8.09 16.76 -6.53
CA ASN A 9 -7.73 16.35 -5.16
C ASN A 9 -7.45 14.86 -5.12
N VAL A 10 -6.25 14.50 -4.67
CA VAL A 10 -5.77 13.13 -4.50
C VAL A 10 -5.60 12.85 -3.01
N LEU A 11 -6.32 11.87 -2.51
CA LEU A 11 -6.24 11.39 -1.12
C LEU A 11 -5.25 10.24 -1.04
N VAL A 12 -4.26 10.34 -0.14
CA VAL A 12 -3.25 9.30 0.10
C VAL A 12 -3.23 8.92 1.58
N THR A 13 -3.48 7.64 1.88
CA THR A 13 -3.37 7.10 3.24
C THR A 13 -1.96 6.57 3.51
N GLY A 14 -1.46 6.70 4.76
CA GLY A 14 -0.07 6.33 5.10
C GLY A 14 0.95 7.21 4.38
N SER A 15 0.70 8.52 4.35
CA SER A 15 1.42 9.48 3.49
C SER A 15 2.60 10.18 4.17
N ALA A 16 2.86 9.91 5.45
CA ALA A 16 3.98 10.53 6.16
C ALA A 16 5.36 10.00 5.73
N MET A 17 5.43 8.77 5.21
CA MET A 17 6.69 8.11 4.87
C MET A 17 6.57 7.10 3.72
N GLY A 18 7.71 6.58 3.27
CA GLY A 18 7.81 5.46 2.32
C GLY A 18 7.06 5.68 1.01
N ILE A 19 6.36 4.65 0.55
CA ILE A 19 5.62 4.68 -0.74
C ILE A 19 4.53 5.75 -0.72
N GLY A 20 3.80 5.93 0.39
CA GLY A 20 2.73 6.93 0.48
C GLY A 20 3.24 8.36 0.33
N ARG A 21 4.39 8.68 0.96
CA ARG A 21 5.07 9.97 0.77
C ARG A 21 5.48 10.16 -0.68
N GLY A 22 6.13 9.16 -1.28
CA GLY A 22 6.54 9.23 -2.68
C GLY A 22 5.37 9.33 -3.68
N LEU A 23 4.24 8.62 -3.41
CA LEU A 23 3.03 8.75 -4.22
C LEU A 23 2.44 10.16 -4.13
N SER A 24 2.34 10.72 -2.92
CA SER A 24 1.83 12.09 -2.74
C SER A 24 2.67 13.12 -3.50
N GLU A 25 4.00 12.99 -3.47
CA GLU A 25 4.90 13.82 -4.27
C GLU A 25 4.69 13.63 -5.78
N CYS A 26 4.63 12.39 -6.22
CA CYS A 26 4.48 12.09 -7.64
C CYS A 26 3.16 12.64 -8.21
N PHE A 27 2.07 12.63 -7.43
CA PHE A 27 0.80 13.26 -7.80
C PHE A 27 0.89 14.79 -7.75
N ALA A 28 1.57 15.35 -6.74
CA ALA A 28 1.81 16.80 -6.63
C ALA A 28 2.58 17.34 -7.83
N ARG A 29 3.59 16.64 -8.34
CA ARG A 29 4.33 16.95 -9.56
C ARG A 29 3.44 16.99 -10.82
N GLN A 30 2.28 16.31 -10.80
CA GLN A 30 1.26 16.37 -11.86
C GLN A 30 0.27 17.52 -11.66
N GLY A 31 0.51 18.41 -10.68
CA GLY A 31 -0.34 19.55 -10.35
C GLY A 31 -1.60 19.17 -9.55
N ALA A 32 -1.66 18.00 -8.95
CA ALA A 32 -2.75 17.61 -8.06
C ALA A 32 -2.62 18.30 -6.69
N ASN A 33 -3.75 18.65 -6.09
CA ASN A 33 -3.83 18.96 -4.68
C ASN A 33 -3.82 17.67 -3.88
N ILE A 34 -3.22 17.65 -2.69
CA ILE A 34 -3.00 16.43 -1.92
C ILE A 34 -3.72 16.47 -0.57
N VAL A 35 -4.52 15.45 -0.32
CA VAL A 35 -5.13 15.15 0.99
C VAL A 35 -4.29 14.06 1.65
N LEU A 36 -3.54 14.44 2.66
CA LEU A 36 -2.59 13.59 3.36
C LEU A 36 -3.24 12.99 4.60
N VAL A 37 -3.16 11.67 4.75
CA VAL A 37 -3.72 10.96 5.91
C VAL A 37 -2.68 10.06 6.52
N ASP A 38 -2.52 10.15 7.85
CA ASP A 38 -1.69 9.23 8.61
C ASP A 38 -2.18 9.13 10.07
N LEU A 39 -1.50 8.32 10.88
CA LEU A 39 -1.77 8.19 12.31
C LEU A 39 -1.47 9.50 13.05
N PRO A 40 -2.16 9.79 14.18
CA PRO A 40 -1.89 10.97 15.01
C PRO A 40 -0.42 11.11 15.44
N ALA A 41 0.27 9.98 15.65
CA ALA A 41 1.69 9.95 16.00
C ALA A 41 2.60 10.54 14.90
N GLN A 42 2.14 10.58 13.64
CA GLN A 42 2.88 11.13 12.50
C GLN A 42 2.58 12.62 12.23
N LYS A 43 1.85 13.29 13.12
CA LYS A 43 1.38 14.67 12.92
C LYS A 43 2.49 15.62 12.46
N LYS A 44 3.60 15.69 13.18
CA LYS A 44 4.72 16.60 12.86
C LYS A 44 5.31 16.32 11.47
N ASN A 45 5.53 15.03 11.16
CA ASN A 45 6.08 14.62 9.87
C ASN A 45 5.11 14.97 8.72
N LEU A 46 3.81 14.77 8.96
CA LEU A 46 2.79 15.02 7.94
C LEU A 46 2.60 16.52 7.68
N GLU A 47 2.60 17.36 8.72
CA GLU A 47 2.51 18.82 8.60
C GLU A 47 3.73 19.42 7.87
N SER A 48 4.93 18.96 8.24
CA SER A 48 6.16 19.37 7.55
C SER A 48 6.14 18.99 6.08
N TRP A 49 5.68 17.76 5.77
CA TRP A 49 5.57 17.28 4.40
C TRP A 49 4.51 18.04 3.60
N ALA A 50 3.37 18.36 4.22
CA ALA A 50 2.32 19.18 3.59
C ALA A 50 2.83 20.55 3.18
N ALA A 51 3.57 21.23 4.08
CA ALA A 51 4.18 22.53 3.81
C ALA A 51 5.22 22.45 2.69
N GLU A 52 6.06 21.41 2.67
CA GLU A 52 7.04 21.17 1.61
C GLU A 52 6.38 21.02 0.24
N LEU A 53 5.29 20.20 0.15
CA LEU A 53 4.52 20.03 -1.09
C LEU A 53 3.88 21.34 -1.56
N GLN A 54 3.29 22.12 -0.66
CA GLN A 54 2.69 23.41 -0.98
C GLN A 54 3.73 24.37 -1.58
N ASN A 55 4.88 24.48 -0.93
CA ASN A 55 5.93 25.41 -1.33
C ASN A 55 6.60 24.99 -2.64
N THR A 56 6.82 23.68 -2.84
CA THR A 56 7.52 23.16 -4.02
C THR A 56 6.64 23.15 -5.27
N PHE A 57 5.38 22.75 -5.14
CA PHE A 57 4.51 22.50 -6.30
C PHE A 57 3.38 23.53 -6.46
N GLN A 58 3.27 24.50 -5.54
CA GLN A 58 2.23 25.57 -5.56
C GLN A 58 0.82 24.97 -5.63
N ILE A 59 0.54 23.93 -4.84
CA ILE A 59 -0.72 23.20 -4.75
C ILE A 59 -1.39 23.42 -3.39
N LYS A 60 -2.65 22.99 -3.24
CA LYS A 60 -3.30 22.90 -1.93
C LYS A 60 -3.00 21.55 -1.28
N THR A 61 -2.81 21.57 0.04
CA THR A 61 -2.73 20.34 0.85
C THR A 61 -3.65 20.41 2.05
N TRP A 62 -4.13 19.26 2.51
CA TRP A 62 -4.87 19.07 3.75
C TRP A 62 -4.27 17.90 4.50
N THR A 63 -4.26 17.97 5.82
CA THR A 63 -3.76 16.90 6.68
C THR A 63 -4.86 16.37 7.60
N PHE A 64 -5.03 15.07 7.66
CA PHE A 64 -5.96 14.37 8.54
C PHE A 64 -5.23 13.29 9.33
N TYR A 65 -5.63 13.12 10.59
CA TYR A 65 -5.00 12.19 11.52
C TYR A 65 -6.02 11.18 11.99
N THR A 66 -5.90 9.92 11.54
CA THR A 66 -6.90 8.89 11.83
C THR A 66 -6.26 7.52 11.90
N ASP A 67 -6.64 6.75 12.93
CA ASP A 67 -6.41 5.32 12.94
C ASP A 67 -7.51 4.62 12.14
N LEU A 68 -7.14 4.09 10.98
CA LEU A 68 -8.06 3.38 10.07
C LEU A 68 -8.45 1.98 10.58
N THR A 69 -7.84 1.48 11.66
CA THR A 69 -8.21 0.20 12.28
C THR A 69 -9.38 0.33 13.25
N GLY A 70 -9.72 1.55 13.67
CA GLY A 70 -10.88 1.82 14.49
C GLY A 70 -12.18 1.38 13.83
N SER A 71 -13.18 1.03 14.62
CA SER A 71 -14.47 0.49 14.15
C SER A 71 -15.16 1.37 13.09
N ASP A 72 -15.04 2.68 13.23
CA ASP A 72 -15.63 3.74 12.40
C ASP A 72 -14.54 4.70 11.83
N GLY A 73 -13.27 4.35 11.94
CA GLY A 73 -12.15 5.18 11.49
C GLY A 73 -12.27 5.66 10.04
N PRO A 74 -12.50 4.77 9.06
CA PRO A 74 -12.69 5.15 7.67
C PRO A 74 -13.91 6.06 7.44
N GLU A 75 -15.03 5.80 8.13
CA GLU A 75 -16.28 6.57 8.01
C GLU A 75 -16.08 7.99 8.53
N ARG A 76 -15.54 8.15 9.75
CA ARG A 76 -15.21 9.46 10.34
C ARG A 76 -14.21 10.23 9.50
N LEU A 77 -13.20 9.54 8.96
CA LEU A 77 -12.25 10.18 8.06
C LEU A 77 -12.95 10.72 6.81
N HIS A 78 -13.82 9.92 6.19
CA HIS A 78 -14.59 10.35 5.03
C HIS A 78 -15.43 11.59 5.34
N GLU A 79 -16.19 11.60 6.44
CA GLU A 79 -17.00 12.74 6.87
C GLU A 79 -16.14 14.00 7.07
N ASN A 80 -15.03 13.90 7.80
CA ASN A 80 -14.12 15.02 8.07
C ASN A 80 -13.49 15.57 6.78
N ILE A 81 -13.13 14.71 5.85
CA ILE A 81 -12.60 15.13 4.55
C ILE A 81 -13.68 15.88 3.77
N MET A 82 -14.90 15.35 3.69
CA MET A 82 -15.96 15.95 2.89
C MET A 82 -16.45 17.29 3.46
N GLN A 83 -16.19 17.60 4.73
CA GLN A 83 -16.44 18.94 5.30
C GLN A 83 -15.43 20.00 4.84
N GLN A 84 -14.20 19.61 4.50
CA GLN A 84 -13.10 20.54 4.18
C GLN A 84 -12.70 20.49 2.70
N VAL A 85 -12.89 19.34 2.06
CA VAL A 85 -12.51 19.07 0.68
C VAL A 85 -13.78 18.78 -0.11
N SER A 86 -14.12 19.64 -1.04
CA SER A 86 -15.37 19.54 -1.82
C SER A 86 -15.50 18.22 -2.59
N GLU A 87 -14.36 17.65 -3.04
CA GLU A 87 -14.33 16.46 -3.88
C GLU A 87 -12.98 15.72 -3.75
N VAL A 88 -13.01 14.40 -3.66
CA VAL A 88 -11.82 13.55 -3.84
C VAL A 88 -11.90 12.89 -5.21
N HIS A 89 -10.93 13.18 -6.07
CA HIS A 89 -10.88 12.66 -7.43
C HIS A 89 -10.13 11.33 -7.53
N VAL A 90 -9.09 11.17 -6.72
CA VAL A 90 -8.33 9.92 -6.63
C VAL A 90 -8.18 9.53 -5.17
N LEU A 91 -8.48 8.27 -4.88
CA LEU A 91 -8.18 7.62 -3.61
C LEU A 91 -6.97 6.71 -3.79
N VAL A 92 -5.95 6.90 -2.97
CA VAL A 92 -4.80 6.00 -2.87
C VAL A 92 -4.83 5.31 -1.52
N ASN A 93 -5.29 4.06 -1.49
CA ASN A 93 -5.20 3.20 -0.33
C ASN A 93 -3.78 2.63 -0.25
N ASN A 94 -2.94 3.23 0.60
CA ASN A 94 -1.54 2.86 0.77
C ASN A 94 -1.20 2.45 2.20
N ALA A 95 -1.87 3.01 3.22
CA ALA A 95 -1.62 2.67 4.62
C ALA A 95 -1.66 1.14 4.81
N GLY A 96 -0.65 0.58 5.45
CA GLY A 96 -0.57 -0.85 5.65
C GLY A 96 0.54 -1.24 6.60
N VAL A 97 0.42 -2.43 7.18
CA VAL A 97 1.41 -3.02 8.07
C VAL A 97 1.81 -4.40 7.59
N CYS A 98 2.99 -4.80 7.98
CA CYS A 98 3.56 -6.11 7.69
C CYS A 98 4.08 -6.73 8.99
N TRP A 99 4.11 -8.04 9.03
CA TRP A 99 4.79 -8.80 10.08
C TRP A 99 5.57 -9.95 9.43
N PHE A 100 6.82 -10.12 9.85
CA PHE A 100 7.70 -11.15 9.38
C PHE A 100 7.98 -12.14 10.51
N GLY A 101 7.67 -13.42 10.30
CA GLY A 101 7.87 -14.47 11.28
C GLY A 101 6.98 -15.68 11.01
N ARG A 102 7.07 -16.71 11.85
CA ARG A 102 6.22 -17.90 11.74
C ARG A 102 4.79 -17.56 12.15
N TYR A 103 3.83 -17.94 11.34
CA TYR A 103 2.41 -17.67 11.61
C TYR A 103 1.96 -18.10 13.03
N SER A 104 2.46 -19.24 13.51
CA SER A 104 2.17 -19.75 14.85
C SER A 104 2.70 -18.88 16.00
N GLU A 105 3.61 -17.94 15.70
CA GLU A 105 4.25 -17.04 16.67
C GLU A 105 3.73 -15.61 16.55
N MET A 106 2.82 -15.35 15.61
CA MET A 106 2.26 -14.01 15.39
C MET A 106 1.35 -13.61 16.55
N PRO A 107 1.60 -12.46 17.21
CA PRO A 107 0.68 -11.93 18.22
C PRO A 107 -0.72 -11.68 17.64
N LEU A 108 -1.77 -12.07 18.35
CA LEU A 108 -3.16 -11.94 17.87
C LEU A 108 -3.56 -10.49 17.57
N GLU A 109 -3.03 -9.53 18.32
CA GLU A 109 -3.25 -8.09 18.05
C GLU A 109 -2.64 -7.66 16.70
N ARG A 110 -1.43 -8.14 16.38
CA ARG A 110 -0.79 -7.88 15.09
C ARG A 110 -1.58 -8.54 13.94
N LEU A 111 -2.07 -9.76 14.17
CA LEU A 111 -2.93 -10.46 13.21
C LEU A 111 -4.19 -9.64 12.92
N SER A 112 -4.92 -9.26 13.97
CA SER A 112 -6.17 -8.48 13.86
C SER A 112 -5.93 -7.12 13.22
N GLY A 113 -4.92 -6.37 13.69
CA GLY A 113 -4.56 -5.06 13.15
C GLY A 113 -4.18 -5.11 11.67
N MET A 114 -3.48 -6.16 11.23
CA MET A 114 -3.13 -6.33 9.81
C MET A 114 -4.37 -6.57 8.94
N ILE A 115 -5.33 -7.37 9.38
CA ILE A 115 -6.58 -7.60 8.64
C ILE A 115 -7.43 -6.32 8.62
N LEU A 116 -7.57 -5.64 9.76
CA LEU A 116 -8.33 -4.39 9.86
C LEU A 116 -7.75 -3.32 8.93
N LEU A 117 -6.44 -3.10 8.93
CA LEU A 117 -5.83 -2.06 8.12
C LEU A 117 -5.71 -2.45 6.64
N ASN A 118 -5.10 -3.61 6.33
CA ASN A 118 -4.78 -3.97 4.96
C ASN A 118 -6.01 -4.46 4.15
N CYS A 119 -7.07 -4.92 4.82
CA CYS A 119 -8.27 -5.45 4.15
C CYS A 119 -9.50 -4.58 4.41
N LEU A 120 -9.95 -4.48 5.66
CA LEU A 120 -11.23 -3.84 5.98
C LEU A 120 -11.20 -2.34 5.67
N ALA A 121 -10.13 -1.63 6.07
CA ALA A 121 -9.99 -0.21 5.79
C ALA A 121 -9.97 0.07 4.27
N TYR A 122 -9.24 -0.73 3.48
CA TYR A 122 -9.24 -0.60 2.01
C TYR A 122 -10.62 -0.81 1.40
N ALA A 123 -11.35 -1.82 1.86
CA ALA A 123 -12.71 -2.10 1.39
C ALA A 123 -13.66 -0.94 1.74
N LYS A 124 -13.66 -0.47 2.99
CA LYS A 124 -14.47 0.65 3.45
C LYS A 124 -14.13 1.95 2.72
N MET A 125 -12.86 2.35 2.66
CA MET A 125 -12.43 3.55 1.95
C MET A 125 -12.83 3.51 0.47
N THR A 126 -12.62 2.38 -0.21
CA THR A 126 -13.06 2.21 -1.60
C THR A 126 -14.58 2.38 -1.72
N ARG A 127 -15.36 1.74 -0.84
CA ARG A 127 -16.84 1.84 -0.84
C ARG A 127 -17.35 3.25 -0.58
N LEU A 128 -16.66 4.02 0.27
CA LEU A 128 -17.07 5.38 0.62
C LEU A 128 -16.80 6.39 -0.52
N PHE A 129 -15.67 6.31 -1.20
CA PHE A 129 -15.27 7.31 -2.20
C PHE A 129 -15.66 6.95 -3.64
N LEU A 130 -15.74 5.67 -4.01
CA LEU A 130 -15.99 5.23 -5.37
C LEU A 130 -17.35 5.68 -5.95
N PRO A 131 -18.48 5.69 -5.22
CA PRO A 131 -19.77 6.06 -5.78
C PRO A 131 -19.79 7.48 -6.36
N ALA A 132 -19.17 8.45 -5.69
CA ALA A 132 -19.06 9.82 -6.19
C ALA A 132 -18.22 9.89 -7.48
N MET A 133 -17.16 9.06 -7.61
CA MET A 133 -16.36 8.96 -8.82
C MET A 133 -17.15 8.36 -9.97
N ILE A 134 -17.95 7.31 -9.74
CA ILE A 134 -18.83 6.71 -10.73
C ILE A 134 -19.88 7.73 -11.19
N LYS A 135 -20.56 8.41 -10.25
CA LYS A 135 -21.59 9.41 -10.55
C LYS A 135 -21.10 10.52 -11.51
N ARG A 136 -19.87 11.03 -11.29
CA ARG A 136 -19.27 12.05 -12.16
C ARG A 136 -18.53 11.47 -13.37
N ASN A 137 -18.48 10.15 -13.49
CA ASN A 137 -17.72 9.40 -14.52
C ASN A 137 -16.28 9.90 -14.68
N ASN A 138 -15.62 10.21 -13.56
CA ASN A 138 -14.23 10.72 -13.53
C ASN A 138 -13.58 10.45 -12.18
N GLY A 139 -12.32 10.03 -12.19
CA GLY A 139 -11.52 9.77 -11.01
C GLY A 139 -10.99 8.36 -10.96
N GLY A 140 -10.56 7.91 -9.78
CA GLY A 140 -10.11 6.54 -9.63
C GLY A 140 -9.63 6.16 -8.24
N VAL A 141 -9.43 4.85 -8.07
CA VAL A 141 -8.92 4.22 -6.87
C VAL A 141 -7.63 3.47 -7.21
N LEU A 142 -6.56 3.78 -6.50
CA LEU A 142 -5.29 3.07 -6.56
C LEU A 142 -5.06 2.35 -5.24
N ASN A 143 -5.14 1.03 -5.25
CA ASN A 143 -4.87 0.19 -4.09
C ASN A 143 -3.43 -0.33 -4.13
N ILE A 144 -2.67 -0.11 -3.06
CA ILE A 144 -1.31 -0.62 -2.95
C ILE A 144 -1.34 -2.05 -2.41
N SER A 145 -1.14 -3.00 -3.33
CA SER A 145 -0.98 -4.42 -3.03
C SER A 145 0.52 -4.76 -2.86
N SER A 146 0.97 -5.88 -3.37
CA SER A 146 2.37 -6.34 -3.38
C SER A 146 2.55 -7.47 -4.38
N VAL A 147 3.77 -7.73 -4.80
CA VAL A 147 4.10 -8.98 -5.51
C VAL A 147 3.83 -10.23 -4.68
N SER A 148 3.80 -10.12 -3.35
CA SER A 148 3.41 -11.20 -2.45
C SER A 148 1.95 -11.68 -2.63
N ALA A 149 1.11 -10.87 -3.29
CA ALA A 149 -0.27 -11.24 -3.60
C ALA A 149 -0.39 -12.41 -4.61
N PHE A 150 0.67 -12.68 -5.36
CA PHE A 150 0.63 -13.67 -6.46
C PHE A 150 0.99 -15.08 -6.04
N GLN A 151 1.51 -15.26 -4.83
CA GLN A 151 1.93 -16.58 -4.34
C GLN A 151 1.96 -16.63 -2.81
N PRO A 152 1.82 -17.82 -2.20
CA PRO A 152 2.08 -17.99 -0.78
C PRO A 152 3.54 -17.66 -0.45
N VAL A 153 3.76 -16.85 0.59
CA VAL A 153 5.10 -16.47 1.05
C VAL A 153 5.25 -16.93 2.51
N PRO A 154 5.98 -18.03 2.79
CA PRO A 154 6.30 -18.41 4.15
C PRO A 154 6.93 -17.25 4.92
N THR A 155 6.67 -17.13 6.22
CA THR A 155 7.07 -16.01 7.09
C THR A 155 6.36 -14.68 6.84
N LEU A 156 5.71 -14.50 5.70
CA LEU A 156 4.86 -13.37 5.35
C LEU A 156 3.42 -13.80 5.02
N GLY A 157 2.99 -14.98 5.47
CA GLY A 157 1.76 -15.63 5.03
C GLY A 157 0.51 -14.77 5.17
N LEU A 158 0.29 -14.15 6.35
CA LEU A 158 -0.86 -13.27 6.54
C LEU A 158 -0.76 -12.00 5.69
N TYR A 159 0.42 -11.38 5.63
CA TYR A 159 0.63 -10.20 4.77
C TYR A 159 0.31 -10.52 3.31
N ALA A 160 0.84 -11.62 2.78
CA ALA A 160 0.56 -12.08 1.43
C ALA A 160 -0.94 -12.31 1.19
N ALA A 161 -1.64 -12.92 2.15
CA ALA A 161 -3.09 -13.12 2.09
C ALA A 161 -3.86 -11.79 2.07
N THR A 162 -3.47 -10.79 2.89
CA THR A 162 -4.12 -9.46 2.86
C THR A 162 -3.88 -8.74 1.53
N LYS A 163 -2.71 -8.90 0.92
CA LYS A 163 -2.40 -8.29 -0.39
C LYS A 163 -3.08 -9.02 -1.54
N ALA A 164 -3.29 -10.33 -1.43
CA ALA A 164 -4.15 -11.09 -2.36
C ALA A 164 -5.63 -10.67 -2.26
N PHE A 165 -6.15 -10.44 -1.04
CA PHE A 165 -7.47 -9.83 -0.83
C PHE A 165 -7.57 -8.49 -1.56
N THR A 166 -6.63 -7.58 -1.36
CA THR A 166 -6.59 -6.26 -2.00
C THR A 166 -6.61 -6.38 -3.52
N GLN A 167 -5.82 -7.31 -4.08
CA GLN A 167 -5.76 -7.57 -5.52
C GLN A 167 -7.11 -8.05 -6.05
N SER A 168 -7.67 -9.08 -5.44
CA SER A 168 -8.94 -9.69 -5.87
C SER A 168 -10.11 -8.72 -5.76
N LEU A 169 -10.22 -7.98 -4.63
CA LEU A 169 -11.25 -6.97 -4.45
C LEU A 169 -11.17 -5.87 -5.53
N THR A 170 -9.96 -5.40 -5.82
CA THR A 170 -9.76 -4.33 -6.82
C THR A 170 -10.19 -4.77 -8.21
N GLU A 171 -9.87 -6.01 -8.60
CA GLU A 171 -10.25 -6.58 -9.89
C GLU A 171 -11.77 -6.75 -10.00
N ALA A 172 -12.41 -7.26 -8.94
CA ALA A 172 -13.86 -7.41 -8.90
C ALA A 172 -14.57 -6.05 -9.00
N VAL A 173 -14.17 -5.07 -8.17
CA VAL A 173 -14.74 -3.71 -8.20
C VAL A 173 -14.54 -3.04 -9.55
N ARG A 174 -13.39 -3.26 -10.21
CA ARG A 174 -13.16 -2.77 -11.56
C ARG A 174 -14.11 -3.39 -12.58
N ALA A 175 -14.37 -4.69 -12.48
CA ALA A 175 -15.28 -5.39 -13.39
C ALA A 175 -16.75 -4.96 -13.23
N GLU A 176 -17.12 -4.44 -12.05
CA GLU A 176 -18.45 -3.90 -11.76
C GLU A 176 -18.65 -2.46 -12.27
N LEU A 177 -17.62 -1.78 -12.78
CA LEU A 177 -17.78 -0.43 -13.30
C LEU A 177 -18.72 -0.43 -14.53
N PRO A 178 -19.56 0.62 -14.68
CA PRO A 178 -20.44 0.74 -15.84
C PRO A 178 -19.66 0.69 -17.17
N ALA A 179 -20.26 0.11 -18.19
CA ALA A 179 -19.68 0.06 -19.52
C ALA A 179 -19.33 1.48 -20.01
N GLY A 180 -18.12 1.67 -20.54
CA GLY A 180 -17.63 2.97 -20.98
C GLY A 180 -17.21 3.92 -19.83
N SER A 181 -17.13 3.43 -18.59
CA SER A 181 -16.68 4.23 -17.45
C SER A 181 -15.28 4.78 -17.68
N LYS A 182 -15.09 6.07 -17.33
CA LYS A 182 -13.79 6.74 -17.29
C LYS A 182 -13.11 6.63 -15.91
N VAL A 183 -13.75 5.96 -14.96
CA VAL A 183 -13.20 5.72 -13.61
C VAL A 183 -12.13 4.64 -13.71
N THR A 184 -10.98 4.88 -13.09
CA THR A 184 -9.89 3.90 -13.02
C THR A 184 -9.85 3.23 -11.64
N VAL A 185 -9.94 1.91 -11.59
CA VAL A 185 -9.70 1.13 -10.36
C VAL A 185 -8.54 0.18 -10.65
N SER A 186 -7.46 0.28 -9.87
CA SER A 186 -6.17 -0.35 -10.18
C SER A 186 -5.43 -0.81 -8.95
N THR A 187 -4.57 -1.81 -9.12
CA THR A 187 -3.55 -2.16 -8.13
C THR A 187 -2.15 -1.78 -8.60
N LEU A 188 -1.37 -1.23 -7.67
CA LEU A 188 0.08 -1.19 -7.74
C LEU A 188 0.62 -2.32 -6.86
N ASN A 189 1.48 -3.15 -7.42
CA ASN A 189 2.07 -4.32 -6.76
C ASN A 189 3.60 -4.12 -6.64
N PRO A 190 4.07 -3.36 -5.64
CA PRO A 190 5.49 -3.16 -5.45
C PRO A 190 6.20 -4.48 -5.17
N PRO A 191 7.43 -4.67 -5.70
CA PRO A 191 8.35 -5.66 -5.18
C PRO A 191 8.90 -5.19 -3.82
N PHE A 192 9.90 -5.87 -3.27
CA PHE A 192 10.60 -5.37 -2.09
C PHE A 192 11.12 -3.95 -2.37
N THR A 193 10.67 -2.99 -1.56
CA THR A 193 10.98 -1.57 -1.72
C THR A 193 11.58 -1.07 -0.42
N ARG A 194 12.67 -0.28 -0.48
CA ARG A 194 13.34 0.25 0.72
C ARG A 194 12.43 1.23 1.44
N THR A 195 11.77 0.75 2.49
CA THR A 195 10.84 1.53 3.30
C THR A 195 10.89 1.05 4.74
N HIS A 196 10.51 1.91 5.67
CA HIS A 196 10.36 1.55 7.09
C HIS A 196 9.44 0.34 7.32
N LEU A 197 8.51 0.05 6.41
CA LEU A 197 7.64 -1.12 6.51
C LEU A 197 8.44 -2.44 6.58
N ILE A 198 9.54 -2.53 5.82
CA ILE A 198 10.41 -3.72 5.81
C ILE A 198 11.25 -3.78 7.07
N ASP A 199 11.78 -2.62 7.52
CA ASP A 199 12.56 -2.51 8.73
C ASP A 199 11.71 -2.84 9.96
N ASP A 200 10.49 -2.29 10.06
CA ASP A 200 9.52 -2.52 11.15
C ASP A 200 9.01 -3.98 11.17
N ALA A 201 8.94 -4.62 10.01
CA ALA A 201 8.57 -6.02 9.90
C ALA A 201 9.71 -6.98 10.33
N GLY A 202 10.94 -6.47 10.50
CA GLY A 202 12.11 -7.27 10.86
C GLY A 202 12.64 -8.14 9.73
N VAL A 203 12.40 -7.77 8.49
CA VAL A 203 12.88 -8.52 7.31
C VAL A 203 14.39 -8.30 7.15
N PRO A 204 15.21 -9.37 7.08
CA PRO A 204 16.65 -9.25 6.89
C PRO A 204 16.98 -8.59 5.54
N SER A 205 17.68 -7.44 5.58
CA SER A 205 18.05 -6.68 4.37
C SER A 205 19.14 -7.32 3.53
N ASP A 206 19.91 -8.24 4.12
CA ASP A 206 21.03 -8.96 3.51
C ASP A 206 20.64 -10.27 2.83
N TYR A 207 19.38 -10.66 2.91
CA TYR A 207 18.89 -11.86 2.25
C TYR A 207 18.90 -11.72 0.73
N ILE A 208 19.66 -12.61 0.03
CA ILE A 208 19.95 -12.51 -1.40
C ILE A 208 18.71 -12.40 -2.30
N PRO A 209 17.63 -13.21 -2.16
CA PRO A 209 16.44 -13.07 -2.99
C PRO A 209 15.75 -11.71 -2.83
N ILE A 210 15.82 -11.12 -1.63
CA ILE A 210 15.30 -9.79 -1.34
C ILE A 210 16.19 -8.74 -2.02
N LYS A 211 17.52 -8.83 -1.90
CA LYS A 211 18.47 -7.91 -2.57
C LYS A 211 18.25 -7.82 -4.09
N MET A 212 17.99 -8.94 -4.74
CA MET A 212 17.79 -8.98 -6.21
C MET A 212 16.48 -8.35 -6.67
N SER A 213 15.49 -8.20 -5.80
CA SER A 213 14.18 -7.63 -6.13
C SER A 213 13.93 -6.25 -5.53
N PHE A 214 14.90 -5.68 -4.80
CA PHE A 214 14.76 -4.33 -4.25
C PHE A 214 14.67 -3.27 -5.35
N MET A 215 13.69 -2.38 -5.16
CA MET A 215 13.56 -1.16 -5.95
C MET A 215 13.54 0.05 -5.02
N GLU A 216 13.99 1.18 -5.52
CA GLU A 216 13.88 2.45 -4.80
C GLU A 216 12.43 2.98 -4.89
N VAL A 217 12.01 3.70 -3.86
CA VAL A 217 10.64 4.25 -3.75
C VAL A 217 10.28 5.07 -4.99
N GLU A 218 11.20 5.92 -5.46
CA GLU A 218 10.96 6.81 -6.60
C GLU A 218 10.65 6.06 -7.90
N GLU A 219 11.36 4.97 -8.18
CA GLU A 219 11.11 4.11 -9.35
C GLU A 219 9.74 3.44 -9.28
N VAL A 220 9.39 2.94 -8.08
CA VAL A 220 8.10 2.29 -7.83
C VAL A 220 6.95 3.27 -8.04
N VAL A 221 7.02 4.44 -7.42
CA VAL A 221 5.91 5.41 -7.44
C VAL A 221 5.77 6.09 -8.80
N SER A 222 6.88 6.49 -9.44
CA SER A 222 6.82 7.14 -10.74
C SER A 222 6.24 6.23 -11.82
N SER A 223 6.69 4.98 -11.88
CA SER A 223 6.15 4.00 -12.81
C SER A 223 4.72 3.59 -12.47
N GLY A 224 4.38 3.48 -11.18
CA GLY A 224 3.05 3.15 -10.68
C GLY A 224 2.01 4.21 -11.00
N VAL A 225 2.29 5.48 -10.72
CA VAL A 225 1.41 6.61 -11.05
C VAL A 225 1.21 6.72 -12.55
N LYS A 226 2.27 6.58 -13.35
CA LYS A 226 2.17 6.58 -14.82
C LYS A 226 1.29 5.44 -15.35
N ALA A 227 1.36 4.26 -14.74
CA ALA A 227 0.50 3.13 -15.11
C ALA A 227 -0.96 3.38 -14.72
N PHE A 228 -1.22 3.89 -13.51
CA PHE A 228 -2.53 4.27 -13.03
C PHE A 228 -3.20 5.30 -13.93
N MET A 229 -2.50 6.39 -14.27
CA MET A 229 -3.00 7.44 -15.17
C MET A 229 -3.35 6.92 -16.57
N ARG A 230 -2.71 5.82 -17.01
CA ARG A 230 -3.00 5.13 -18.27
C ARG A 230 -4.14 4.10 -18.16
N GLY A 231 -4.77 3.99 -16.99
CA GLY A 231 -5.87 3.04 -16.74
C GLY A 231 -5.45 1.57 -16.69
N LYS A 232 -4.16 1.28 -16.40
CA LYS A 232 -3.72 -0.12 -16.23
C LYS A 232 -4.40 -0.71 -15.01
N GLU A 233 -4.97 -1.90 -15.19
CA GLU A 233 -5.68 -2.63 -14.13
C GLU A 233 -4.75 -3.07 -13.01
N ARG A 234 -3.66 -3.72 -13.39
CA ARG A 234 -2.63 -4.26 -12.51
C ARG A 234 -1.26 -3.81 -12.98
N TYR A 235 -0.45 -3.33 -12.07
CA TYR A 235 0.90 -2.92 -12.41
C TYR A 235 1.92 -3.45 -11.42
N VAL A 236 2.97 -4.08 -11.94
CA VAL A 236 4.16 -4.52 -11.21
C VAL A 236 5.35 -3.69 -11.72
N PRO A 237 6.03 -2.90 -10.85
CA PRO A 237 7.22 -2.16 -11.22
C PRO A 237 8.40 -3.09 -11.59
N GLY A 238 9.25 -2.62 -12.52
CA GLY A 238 10.38 -3.39 -13.01
C GLY A 238 10.01 -4.44 -14.05
N LEU A 239 10.76 -4.49 -15.17
CA LEU A 239 10.46 -5.43 -16.26
C LEU A 239 10.67 -6.89 -15.85
N HIS A 240 11.77 -7.18 -15.13
CA HIS A 240 12.06 -8.51 -14.61
C HIS A 240 10.99 -9.01 -13.62
N ASN A 241 10.55 -8.14 -12.70
CA ASN A 241 9.48 -8.45 -11.76
C ASN A 241 8.16 -8.74 -12.49
N ARG A 242 7.87 -7.97 -13.54
CA ARG A 242 6.67 -8.17 -14.35
C ARG A 242 6.67 -9.52 -15.05
N ILE A 243 7.80 -9.90 -15.65
CA ILE A 243 7.95 -11.21 -16.31
C ILE A 243 7.81 -12.33 -15.27
N LEU A 244 8.44 -12.19 -14.11
CA LEU A 244 8.40 -13.20 -13.05
C LEU A 244 6.99 -13.38 -12.50
N TYR A 245 6.35 -12.29 -12.05
CA TYR A 245 5.09 -12.35 -11.28
C TYR A 245 3.81 -12.34 -12.15
N LEU A 246 3.83 -11.77 -13.35
CA LEU A 246 2.67 -11.78 -14.26
C LEU A 246 2.78 -12.79 -15.39
N GLY A 247 3.99 -13.19 -15.75
CA GLY A 247 4.26 -14.16 -16.80
C GLY A 247 4.45 -15.56 -16.25
N LEU A 248 5.62 -15.83 -15.68
CA LEU A 248 6.02 -17.19 -15.29
C LEU A 248 5.16 -17.79 -14.18
N SER A 249 4.70 -16.98 -13.21
CA SER A 249 3.91 -17.50 -12.09
C SER A 249 2.62 -18.20 -12.51
N LYS A 250 2.04 -17.85 -13.64
CA LYS A 250 0.83 -18.49 -14.19
C LYS A 250 1.08 -19.91 -14.70
N PHE A 251 2.31 -20.22 -15.07
CA PHE A 251 2.68 -21.52 -15.64
C PHE A 251 3.35 -22.45 -14.63
N ILE A 252 3.69 -21.95 -13.44
CA ILE A 252 4.30 -22.75 -12.37
C ILE A 252 3.17 -23.42 -11.57
N PRO A 253 3.10 -24.76 -11.52
CA PRO A 253 2.13 -25.45 -10.66
C PRO A 253 2.27 -25.01 -9.20
N HIS A 254 1.16 -24.87 -8.48
CA HIS A 254 1.15 -24.44 -7.07
C HIS A 254 2.07 -25.28 -6.19
N SER A 255 2.17 -26.59 -6.43
CA SER A 255 3.06 -27.50 -5.69
C SER A 255 4.54 -27.12 -5.87
N LEU A 256 4.95 -26.73 -7.08
CA LEU A 256 6.31 -26.32 -7.38
C LEU A 256 6.59 -24.91 -6.83
N SER A 257 5.64 -23.99 -6.95
CA SER A 257 5.72 -22.65 -6.35
C SER A 257 5.90 -22.74 -4.83
N ASN A 258 5.15 -23.61 -4.15
CA ASN A 258 5.28 -23.85 -2.71
C ASN A 258 6.62 -24.45 -2.32
N LYS A 259 7.16 -25.38 -3.12
CA LYS A 259 8.50 -25.95 -2.88
C LYS A 259 9.58 -24.89 -3.04
N LEU A 260 9.48 -24.08 -4.09
CA LEU A 260 10.43 -22.99 -4.36
C LEU A 260 10.37 -21.92 -3.25
N SER A 261 9.18 -21.51 -2.85
CA SER A 261 8.97 -20.57 -1.74
C SER A 261 9.55 -21.12 -0.43
N ARG A 262 9.33 -22.40 -0.13
CA ARG A 262 9.93 -23.05 1.06
C ARG A 262 11.46 -23.07 0.99
N LEU A 263 12.04 -23.35 -0.16
CA LEU A 263 13.49 -23.38 -0.34
C LEU A 263 14.11 -21.99 -0.15
N LEU A 264 13.47 -20.97 -0.73
CA LEU A 264 13.89 -19.58 -0.64
C LEU A 264 13.71 -19.00 0.78
N THR A 265 12.73 -19.46 1.54
CA THR A 265 12.45 -18.95 2.89
C THR A 265 13.02 -19.84 4.00
N ARG A 266 13.55 -21.04 3.69
CA ARG A 266 14.11 -21.96 4.67
C ARG A 266 15.29 -21.33 5.45
N GLN A 267 16.13 -20.55 4.78
CA GLN A 267 17.20 -19.79 5.40
C GLN A 267 16.68 -18.65 6.30
N LEU A 268 15.46 -18.13 6.03
CA LEU A 268 14.82 -17.09 6.84
C LEU A 268 14.21 -17.69 8.13
N SER A 269 13.72 -18.93 8.11
CA SER A 269 13.12 -19.58 9.28
C SER A 269 14.13 -19.84 10.39
N ASP A 270 15.40 -19.99 10.06
CA ASP A 270 16.48 -20.23 11.01
C ASP A 270 17.01 -18.93 11.65
N PHE A 271 16.76 -17.79 11.04
CA PHE A 271 17.12 -16.45 11.54
C PHE A 271 16.11 -15.85 12.55
N VAL A 272 14.86 -16.30 12.52
CA VAL A 272 13.77 -15.75 13.34
C VAL A 272 13.97 -15.93 14.85
N PRO A 273 14.43 -17.09 15.39
CA PRO A 273 14.54 -17.31 16.83
C PRO A 273 15.52 -16.37 17.54
N ALA A 274 16.65 -16.03 16.90
CA ALA A 274 17.74 -15.30 17.56
C ALA A 274 17.42 -13.78 17.72
N ARG A 275 16.64 -13.19 16.80
CA ARG A 275 16.29 -11.75 16.82
C ARG A 275 15.02 -11.44 17.63
N LEU A 276 14.05 -12.34 17.68
CA LEU A 276 12.87 -12.16 18.55
C LEU A 276 13.27 -12.12 20.04
N ALA A 277 14.22 -12.93 20.46
CA ALA A 277 14.75 -12.89 21.81
C ALA A 277 15.40 -11.54 22.16
N SER A 278 16.11 -10.91 21.22
CA SER A 278 16.74 -9.61 21.42
C SER A 278 15.75 -8.43 21.34
N PHE A 279 14.66 -8.55 20.59
CA PHE A 279 13.62 -7.53 20.49
C PHE A 279 12.76 -7.44 21.76
N PHE A 280 12.37 -8.60 22.31
CA PHE A 280 11.64 -8.66 23.59
C PHE A 280 12.50 -8.26 24.79
N SER A 281 13.82 -8.46 24.74
CA SER A 281 14.74 -7.96 25.77
C SER A 281 14.89 -6.44 25.77
N ARG A 282 14.82 -5.80 24.59
CA ARG A 282 14.87 -4.33 24.46
C ARG A 282 13.57 -3.63 24.87
N GLN A 283 12.39 -4.22 24.65
CA GLN A 283 11.13 -3.66 25.13
C GLN A 283 11.03 -3.71 26.67
N LYS A 284 11.49 -4.78 27.30
CA LYS A 284 11.53 -4.87 28.78
C LYS A 284 12.52 -3.92 29.43
N SER A 285 13.52 -3.41 28.74
CA SER A 285 14.48 -2.44 29.27
C SER A 285 14.01 -0.97 29.14
N ASN A 286 12.99 -0.69 28.31
CA ASN A 286 12.41 0.65 28.15
C ASN A 286 11.14 0.87 29.02
N GLU A 287 10.67 -0.15 29.72
CA GLU A 287 9.53 -0.07 30.66
C GLU A 287 10.00 -0.09 32.14
N ARG A 288 11.29 0.04 32.40
CA ARG A 288 11.88 0.30 33.71
C ARG A 288 12.57 1.69 33.66
#